data_03182898fe9ffb5ec91b4e3e68b03090
#
_entry.id   03182898fe9ffb5ec91b4e3e68b03090
#
_cell.length_a   1.000
_cell.length_b   1.000
_cell.length_c   1.000
_cell.angle_alpha   90.00
_cell.angle_beta   90.00
_cell.angle_gamma   90.00
#
_symmetry.space_group_name_H-M   'P 1'
#
loop_
_entity.id
_entity.type
_entity.pdbx_description
1 polymer ?
#
loop_
_entity_poly.entity_id
_entity_poly.type
_entity_poly.pdbx_seq_one_letter_code
_entity_poly.pdbx_strand_id
1 'polypeptide(L)'
;MKQVEEKVAYSIKEKSLLTKGEKVICAISGGKDSVAMTLLLKELGYQVVLAHVNFNLRGDESDEDETFIRELAFEYDLPFYCQSIDTKNELQKGESIQMAARRIRYDWFVILSEELGIDKIATAHTANDNTETIIYNLVKGSGLKGITGIPAQNGKIIRPIMCLSTDEV
;
A
#
# COMPACT_ATOMS: atom_id res chain seq x y z
N MET A 1 14.28 1.00 -15.86
CA MET A 1 12.85 0.74 -15.96
C MET A 1 12.60 -0.73 -16.33
N LYS A 2 12.88 -1.18 -17.54
CA LYS A 2 12.56 -2.56 -18.00
C LYS A 2 12.97 -3.69 -17.05
N GLN A 3 14.14 -3.63 -16.42
CA GLN A 3 14.64 -4.63 -15.46
C GLN A 3 13.78 -4.66 -14.16
N VAL A 4 13.32 -3.50 -13.68
CA VAL A 4 12.46 -3.39 -12.49
C VAL A 4 11.09 -3.97 -12.77
N GLU A 5 10.49 -3.65 -13.93
CA GLU A 5 9.22 -4.18 -14.40
C GLU A 5 9.27 -5.72 -14.49
N GLU A 6 10.32 -6.27 -15.10
CA GLU A 6 10.51 -7.73 -15.20
C GLU A 6 10.63 -8.40 -13.82
N LYS A 7 11.35 -7.77 -12.88
CA LYS A 7 11.53 -8.26 -11.50
C LYS A 7 10.20 -8.28 -10.75
N VAL A 8 9.39 -7.21 -10.87
CA VAL A 8 8.07 -7.12 -10.24
C VAL A 8 7.09 -8.09 -10.87
N ALA A 9 7.04 -8.17 -12.20
CA ALA A 9 6.17 -9.11 -12.90
C ALA A 9 6.48 -10.58 -12.53
N TYR A 10 7.76 -10.93 -12.43
CA TYR A 10 8.20 -12.24 -11.98
C TYR A 10 7.74 -12.53 -10.55
N SER A 11 7.94 -11.58 -9.62
CA SER A 11 7.54 -11.71 -8.23
C SER A 11 6.02 -11.87 -8.07
N ILE A 12 5.23 -11.10 -8.81
CA ILE A 12 3.77 -11.19 -8.82
C ILE A 12 3.32 -12.59 -9.27
N LYS A 13 3.91 -13.09 -10.34
CA LYS A 13 3.61 -14.42 -10.91
C LYS A 13 4.04 -15.54 -9.96
N GLU A 14 5.28 -15.52 -9.47
CA GLU A 14 5.84 -16.54 -8.56
C GLU A 14 4.98 -16.68 -7.29
N LYS A 15 4.54 -15.55 -6.72
CA LYS A 15 3.76 -15.52 -5.47
C LYS A 15 2.25 -15.53 -5.71
N SER A 16 1.81 -15.64 -6.97
CA SER A 16 0.40 -15.66 -7.36
C SER A 16 -0.40 -14.48 -6.77
N LEU A 17 0.20 -13.27 -6.76
CA LEU A 17 -0.42 -12.09 -6.13
C LEU A 17 -1.57 -11.52 -6.97
N LEU A 18 -1.39 -11.48 -8.30
CA LEU A 18 -2.35 -10.96 -9.27
C LEU A 18 -2.37 -11.83 -10.52
N THR A 19 -3.52 -11.96 -11.16
CA THR A 19 -3.69 -12.51 -12.50
C THR A 19 -3.63 -11.40 -13.55
N LYS A 20 -3.26 -11.74 -14.78
CA LYS A 20 -3.10 -10.76 -15.85
C LYS A 20 -4.39 -9.95 -16.08
N GLY A 21 -4.29 -8.63 -16.05
CA GLY A 21 -5.42 -7.72 -16.28
C GLY A 21 -6.40 -7.61 -15.10
N GLU A 22 -6.08 -8.23 -13.95
CA GLU A 22 -6.91 -8.16 -12.75
C GLU A 22 -7.01 -6.72 -12.23
N LYS A 23 -8.16 -6.40 -11.61
CA LYS A 23 -8.34 -5.14 -10.90
C LYS A 23 -7.66 -5.18 -9.55
N VAL A 24 -7.03 -4.06 -9.19
CA VAL A 24 -6.33 -3.92 -7.90
C VAL A 24 -6.52 -2.52 -7.34
N ILE A 25 -6.83 -2.43 -6.05
CA ILE A 25 -6.82 -1.17 -5.31
C ILE A 25 -5.38 -0.90 -4.88
N CYS A 26 -4.81 0.23 -5.31
CA CYS A 26 -3.51 0.70 -4.87
C CYS A 26 -3.67 1.67 -3.71
N ALA A 27 -3.23 1.27 -2.51
CA ALA A 27 -3.14 2.15 -1.36
C ALA A 27 -2.01 3.17 -1.59
N ILE A 28 -2.38 4.41 -1.87
CA ILE A 28 -1.45 5.48 -2.23
C ILE A 28 -1.37 6.54 -1.12
N SER A 29 -0.15 6.90 -0.72
CA SER A 29 0.11 7.88 0.35
C SER A 29 0.69 9.21 -0.15
N GLY A 30 0.97 9.33 -1.44
CA GLY A 30 1.75 10.45 -2.00
C GLY A 30 3.27 10.24 -1.96
N GLY A 31 3.77 9.34 -1.11
CA GLY A 31 5.20 9.00 -1.06
C GLY A 31 5.66 8.21 -2.29
N LYS A 32 6.97 8.35 -2.62
CA LYS A 32 7.59 7.80 -3.84
C LYS A 32 7.27 6.32 -4.08
N ASP A 33 7.35 5.48 -3.04
CA ASP A 33 7.18 4.04 -3.19
C ASP A 33 5.74 3.66 -3.58
N SER A 34 4.74 4.37 -3.03
CA SER A 34 3.34 4.15 -3.36
C SER A 34 2.98 4.63 -4.76
N VAL A 35 3.57 5.72 -5.20
CA VAL A 35 3.42 6.24 -6.57
C VAL A 35 4.08 5.30 -7.56
N ALA A 36 5.33 4.91 -7.31
CA ALA A 36 6.06 3.98 -8.17
C ALA A 36 5.36 2.62 -8.29
N MET A 37 4.89 2.04 -7.18
CA MET A 37 4.09 0.82 -7.20
C MET A 37 2.87 0.95 -8.11
N THR A 38 2.14 2.05 -7.97
CA THR A 38 0.93 2.33 -8.76
C THR A 38 1.23 2.36 -10.26
N LEU A 39 2.25 3.13 -10.65
CA LEU A 39 2.64 3.28 -12.05
C LEU A 39 3.19 1.97 -12.64
N LEU A 40 4.00 1.22 -11.86
CA LEU A 40 4.49 -0.10 -12.25
C LEU A 40 3.34 -1.09 -12.50
N LEU A 41 2.33 -1.14 -11.63
CA LEU A 41 1.18 -2.03 -11.83
C LEU A 41 0.36 -1.63 -13.05
N LYS A 42 0.18 -0.33 -13.29
CA LYS A 42 -0.48 0.18 -14.51
C LYS A 42 0.30 -0.21 -15.77
N GLU A 43 1.62 -0.02 -15.79
CA GLU A 43 2.49 -0.36 -16.93
C GLU A 43 2.50 -1.87 -17.21
N LEU A 44 2.41 -2.71 -16.18
CA LEU A 44 2.27 -4.15 -16.29
C LEU A 44 0.88 -4.60 -16.76
N GLY A 45 -0.06 -3.66 -17.01
CA GLY A 45 -1.37 -3.92 -17.58
C GLY A 45 -2.44 -4.36 -16.58
N TYR A 46 -2.26 -4.08 -15.29
CA TYR A 46 -3.31 -4.26 -14.29
C TYR A 46 -4.30 -3.08 -14.29
N GLN A 47 -5.56 -3.34 -13.92
CA GLN A 47 -6.58 -2.31 -13.81
C GLN A 47 -6.48 -1.66 -12.43
N VAL A 48 -5.79 -0.54 -12.34
CA VAL A 48 -5.48 0.15 -11.08
C VAL A 48 -6.61 1.08 -10.67
N VAL A 49 -6.96 1.04 -9.39
CA VAL A 49 -7.85 1.98 -8.70
C VAL A 49 -7.08 2.58 -7.54
N LEU A 50 -7.05 3.90 -7.41
CA LEU A 50 -6.34 4.60 -6.35
C LEU A 50 -7.22 4.73 -5.10
N ALA A 51 -6.65 4.43 -3.94
CA ALA A 51 -7.29 4.64 -2.64
C ALA A 51 -6.36 5.39 -1.69
N HIS A 52 -6.77 6.57 -1.25
CA HIS A 52 -6.04 7.43 -0.32
C HIS A 52 -6.86 7.69 0.95
N VAL A 53 -6.17 7.73 2.10
CA VAL A 53 -6.78 8.17 3.36
C VAL A 53 -6.06 9.43 3.83
N ASN A 54 -6.78 10.53 3.86
CA ASN A 54 -6.34 11.78 4.45
C ASN A 54 -6.71 11.77 5.95
N PHE A 55 -5.71 11.69 6.83
CA PHE A 55 -5.91 11.60 8.27
C PHE A 55 -5.99 12.96 8.97
N ASN A 56 -5.87 14.06 8.25
CA ASN A 56 -5.84 15.44 8.78
C ASN A 56 -4.83 15.64 9.94
N LEU A 57 -3.76 14.84 9.97
CA LEU A 57 -2.78 14.85 11.06
C LEU A 57 -1.74 15.95 10.92
N ARG A 58 -1.51 16.43 9.70
CA ARG A 58 -0.48 17.40 9.34
C ARG A 58 -1.04 18.71 8.76
N GLY A 59 -2.35 18.93 8.87
CA GLY A 59 -2.99 20.11 8.30
C GLY A 59 -2.73 20.23 6.80
N ASP A 60 -2.16 21.36 6.35
CA ASP A 60 -1.95 21.70 4.93
C ASP A 60 -1.16 20.62 4.16
N GLU A 61 -0.15 19.98 4.77
CA GLU A 61 0.63 18.89 4.13
C GLU A 61 -0.26 17.69 3.75
N SER A 62 -1.26 17.37 4.56
CA SER A 62 -2.18 16.25 4.26
C SER A 62 -3.09 16.57 3.08
N ASP A 63 -3.45 17.82 2.92
CA ASP A 63 -4.29 18.32 1.81
C ASP A 63 -3.46 18.45 0.52
N GLU A 64 -2.17 18.78 0.64
CA GLU A 64 -1.21 18.77 -0.49
C GLU A 64 -1.00 17.35 -1.03
N ASP A 65 -0.81 16.35 -0.15
CA ASP A 65 -0.72 14.95 -0.55
C ASP A 65 -1.97 14.48 -1.30
N GLU A 66 -3.17 14.79 -0.80
CA GLU A 66 -4.43 14.45 -1.47
C GLU A 66 -4.54 15.15 -2.83
N THR A 67 -4.19 16.42 -2.91
CA THR A 67 -4.22 17.20 -4.17
C THR A 67 -3.27 16.59 -5.20
N PHE A 68 -2.04 16.28 -4.81
CA PHE A 68 -1.05 15.62 -5.67
C PHE A 68 -1.57 14.28 -6.21
N ILE A 69 -2.17 13.45 -5.36
CA ILE A 69 -2.70 12.15 -5.78
C ILE A 69 -3.89 12.32 -6.72
N ARG A 70 -4.73 13.31 -6.51
CA ARG A 70 -5.86 13.64 -7.38
C ARG A 70 -5.39 14.07 -8.78
N GLU A 71 -4.35 14.91 -8.83
CA GLU A 71 -3.72 15.32 -10.09
C GLU A 71 -3.09 14.11 -10.81
N LEU A 72 -2.38 13.25 -10.08
CA LEU A 72 -1.84 12.00 -10.63
C LEU A 72 -2.94 11.09 -11.19
N ALA A 73 -4.04 10.94 -10.47
CA ALA A 73 -5.19 10.15 -10.93
C ALA A 73 -5.77 10.69 -12.23
N PHE A 74 -5.88 12.01 -12.35
CA PHE A 74 -6.35 12.68 -13.55
C PHE A 74 -5.38 12.51 -14.72
N GLU A 75 -4.08 12.72 -14.49
CA GLU A 75 -3.03 12.59 -15.52
C GLU A 75 -2.99 11.17 -16.13
N TYR A 76 -3.16 10.16 -15.29
CA TYR A 76 -3.08 8.75 -15.72
C TYR A 76 -4.43 8.11 -16.00
N ASP A 77 -5.54 8.87 -15.97
CA ASP A 77 -6.91 8.38 -16.19
C ASP A 77 -7.24 7.18 -15.26
N LEU A 78 -7.00 7.36 -13.96
CA LEU A 78 -7.20 6.33 -12.94
C LEU A 78 -8.39 6.68 -12.04
N PRO A 79 -9.28 5.73 -11.72
CA PRO A 79 -10.29 5.92 -10.68
C PRO A 79 -9.63 6.24 -9.34
N PHE A 80 -10.13 7.26 -8.65
CA PHE A 80 -9.60 7.73 -7.38
C PHE A 80 -10.68 7.83 -6.31
N TYR A 81 -10.42 7.20 -5.17
CA TYR A 81 -11.24 7.23 -3.97
C TYR A 81 -10.42 7.79 -2.81
N CYS A 82 -11.01 8.73 -2.09
CA CYS A 82 -10.39 9.36 -0.93
C CYS A 82 -11.34 9.32 0.26
N GLN A 83 -10.79 9.01 1.44
CA GLN A 83 -11.48 9.12 2.71
C GLN A 83 -10.73 10.10 3.61
N SER A 84 -11.41 11.17 4.03
CA SER A 84 -10.89 12.10 5.04
C SER A 84 -11.40 11.70 6.42
N ILE A 85 -10.50 11.59 7.41
CA ILE A 85 -10.80 11.09 8.76
C ILE A 85 -10.11 11.94 9.80
N ASP A 86 -10.87 12.37 10.82
CA ASP A 86 -10.29 12.92 12.04
C ASP A 86 -9.87 11.79 12.99
N THR A 87 -8.62 11.38 12.87
CA THR A 87 -8.06 10.25 13.63
C THR A 87 -8.15 10.44 15.14
N LYS A 88 -8.14 11.68 15.63
CA LYS A 88 -8.20 11.97 17.07
C LYS A 88 -9.55 11.60 17.68
N ASN A 89 -10.61 11.73 16.91
CA ASN A 89 -11.98 11.40 17.36
C ASN A 89 -12.26 9.88 17.27
N GLU A 90 -11.42 9.13 16.55
CA GLU A 90 -11.57 7.69 16.31
C GLU A 90 -10.67 6.81 17.19
N LEU A 91 -9.96 7.41 18.15
CA LEU A 91 -9.05 6.68 19.05
C LEU A 91 -9.80 5.72 19.97
N GLN A 92 -9.32 4.48 20.03
CA GLN A 92 -9.78 3.49 21.01
C GLN A 92 -8.92 3.55 22.29
N LYS A 93 -9.47 3.04 23.38
CA LYS A 93 -8.78 3.04 24.69
C LYS A 93 -7.43 2.32 24.60
N GLY A 94 -6.34 3.02 24.89
CA GLY A 94 -4.97 2.48 24.86
C GLY A 94 -4.32 2.45 23.48
N GLU A 95 -4.97 2.99 22.45
CA GLU A 95 -4.45 3.04 21.09
C GLU A 95 -3.66 4.35 20.87
N SER A 96 -2.48 4.24 20.22
CA SER A 96 -1.77 5.43 19.74
C SER A 96 -2.41 5.95 18.45
N ILE A 97 -2.19 7.24 18.14
CA ILE A 97 -2.67 7.85 16.88
C ILE A 97 -2.21 7.04 15.66
N GLN A 98 -0.97 6.54 15.67
CA GLN A 98 -0.44 5.73 14.57
C GLN A 98 -1.15 4.37 14.43
N MET A 99 -1.48 3.73 15.56
CA MET A 99 -2.23 2.47 15.57
C MET A 99 -3.65 2.70 15.03
N ALA A 100 -4.33 3.76 15.50
CA ALA A 100 -5.65 4.13 15.03
C ALA A 100 -5.66 4.43 13.52
N ALA A 101 -4.74 5.27 13.05
CA ALA A 101 -4.60 5.59 11.64
C ALA A 101 -4.36 4.33 10.78
N ARG A 102 -3.53 3.40 11.28
CA ARG A 102 -3.30 2.12 10.59
C ARG A 102 -4.57 1.26 10.55
N ARG A 103 -5.27 1.08 11.67
CA ARG A 103 -6.52 0.30 11.76
C ARG A 103 -7.56 0.87 10.81
N ILE A 104 -7.88 2.15 10.94
CA ILE A 104 -8.88 2.86 10.13
C ILE A 104 -8.58 2.75 8.64
N ARG A 105 -7.31 2.91 8.25
CA ARG A 105 -6.88 2.76 6.86
C ARG A 105 -7.21 1.38 6.29
N TYR A 106 -6.85 0.33 7.00
CA TYR A 106 -7.09 -1.02 6.52
C TYR A 106 -8.56 -1.40 6.54
N ASP A 107 -9.32 -0.97 7.57
CA ASP A 107 -10.76 -1.18 7.64
C ASP A 107 -11.46 -0.52 6.43
N TRP A 108 -11.11 0.72 6.12
CA TRP A 108 -11.67 1.40 4.95
C TRP A 108 -11.28 0.75 3.62
N PHE A 109 -10.04 0.31 3.46
CA PHE A 109 -9.65 -0.40 2.23
C PHE A 109 -10.43 -1.68 2.03
N VAL A 110 -10.75 -2.41 3.10
CA VAL A 110 -11.59 -3.61 3.02
C VAL A 110 -13.01 -3.24 2.60
N ILE A 111 -13.62 -2.23 3.22
CA ILE A 111 -14.95 -1.73 2.84
C ILE A 111 -14.97 -1.33 1.36
N LEU A 112 -14.02 -0.50 0.92
CA LEU A 112 -13.92 -0.07 -0.47
C LEU A 112 -13.75 -1.26 -1.42
N SER A 113 -12.97 -2.28 -1.03
CA SER A 113 -12.78 -3.49 -1.84
C SER A 113 -14.07 -4.27 -2.04
N GLU A 114 -14.92 -4.32 -1.02
CA GLU A 114 -16.24 -4.97 -1.07
C GLU A 114 -17.22 -4.17 -1.94
N GLU A 115 -17.25 -2.85 -1.78
CA GLU A 115 -18.11 -1.96 -2.56
C GLU A 115 -17.79 -2.00 -4.07
N LEU A 116 -16.50 -2.11 -4.41
CA LEU A 116 -16.04 -2.15 -5.80
C LEU A 116 -15.97 -3.57 -6.39
N GLY A 117 -16.13 -4.60 -5.57
CA GLY A 117 -15.95 -5.99 -5.99
C GLY A 117 -14.51 -6.30 -6.41
N ILE A 118 -13.50 -5.69 -5.74
CA ILE A 118 -12.07 -5.87 -6.03
C ILE A 118 -11.43 -6.61 -4.86
N ASP A 119 -10.89 -7.81 -5.10
CA ASP A 119 -10.36 -8.67 -4.03
C ASP A 119 -8.90 -8.40 -3.64
N LYS A 120 -8.21 -7.53 -4.38
CA LYS A 120 -6.78 -7.27 -4.16
C LYS A 120 -6.53 -5.80 -3.83
N ILE A 121 -5.78 -5.60 -2.73
CA ILE A 121 -5.36 -4.28 -2.23
C ILE A 121 -3.83 -4.29 -2.17
N ALA A 122 -3.18 -3.51 -3.02
CA ALA A 122 -1.73 -3.39 -3.08
C ALA A 122 -1.21 -2.32 -2.12
N THR A 123 -0.18 -2.66 -1.35
CA THR A 123 0.53 -1.73 -0.46
C THR A 123 2.02 -1.72 -0.81
N ALA A 124 2.64 -0.54 -0.78
CA ALA A 124 3.99 -0.30 -1.25
C ALA A 124 5.06 -0.60 -0.18
N HIS A 125 5.11 -1.86 0.27
CA HIS A 125 6.21 -2.31 1.12
C HIS A 125 7.36 -2.82 0.26
N THR A 126 8.59 -2.43 0.60
CA THR A 126 9.84 -2.78 -0.07
C THR A 126 10.61 -3.88 0.67
N ALA A 127 11.71 -4.33 0.10
CA ALA A 127 12.63 -5.25 0.78
C ALA A 127 13.25 -4.63 2.05
N ASN A 128 13.43 -3.30 2.05
CA ASN A 128 13.93 -2.57 3.22
C ASN A 128 12.95 -2.64 4.38
N ASP A 129 11.65 -2.39 4.15
CA ASP A 129 10.61 -2.50 5.19
C ASP A 129 10.56 -3.92 5.79
N ASN A 130 10.72 -4.92 4.93
CA ASN A 130 10.77 -6.31 5.38
C ASN A 130 11.99 -6.58 6.26
N THR A 131 13.16 -6.08 5.89
CA THR A 131 14.40 -6.20 6.66
C THR A 131 14.29 -5.48 8.01
N GLU A 132 13.77 -4.26 8.03
CA GLU A 132 13.51 -3.50 9.26
C GLU A 132 12.57 -4.25 10.20
N THR A 133 11.49 -4.83 9.66
CA THR A 133 10.53 -5.62 10.44
C THR A 133 11.18 -6.85 11.04
N ILE A 134 12.03 -7.56 10.30
CA ILE A 134 12.76 -8.74 10.79
C ILE A 134 13.70 -8.33 11.93
N ILE A 135 14.50 -7.28 11.74
CA ILE A 135 15.44 -6.79 12.75
C ILE A 135 14.69 -6.35 14.02
N TYR A 136 13.61 -5.59 13.87
CA TYR A 136 12.77 -5.16 14.99
C TYR A 136 12.21 -6.34 15.79
N ASN A 137 11.71 -7.36 15.11
CA ASN A 137 11.16 -8.56 15.73
C ASN A 137 12.25 -9.38 16.45
N LEU A 138 13.46 -9.47 15.89
CA LEU A 138 14.62 -10.12 16.52
C LEU A 138 15.01 -9.40 17.83
N VAL A 139 15.11 -8.06 17.79
CA VAL A 139 15.45 -7.25 18.96
C VAL A 139 14.39 -7.39 20.06
N LYS A 140 13.11 -7.49 19.70
CA LYS A 140 12.00 -7.71 20.64
C LYS A 140 11.88 -9.15 21.16
N GLY A 141 12.67 -10.08 20.67
CA GLY A 141 12.63 -11.47 21.09
C GLY A 141 11.38 -12.24 20.62
N SER A 142 10.83 -11.89 19.48
CA SER A 142 9.59 -12.49 18.94
C SER A 142 9.75 -13.96 18.48
N GLY A 143 10.89 -14.62 18.74
CA GLY A 143 11.16 -16.00 18.39
C GLY A 143 11.18 -16.27 16.88
N LEU A 144 11.03 -17.53 16.46
CA LEU A 144 11.09 -17.94 15.06
C LEU A 144 10.01 -17.27 14.17
N LYS A 145 8.84 -16.93 14.72
CA LYS A 145 7.79 -16.22 13.98
C LYS A 145 8.21 -14.79 13.57
N GLY A 146 9.07 -14.14 14.35
CA GLY A 146 9.58 -12.81 14.04
C GLY A 146 10.54 -12.77 12.86
N ILE A 147 11.19 -13.88 12.55
CA ILE A 147 12.18 -13.99 11.45
C ILE A 147 11.49 -14.08 10.08
N THR A 148 10.23 -14.46 10.02
CA THR A 148 9.51 -14.61 8.73
C THR A 148 9.24 -13.30 8.00
N GLY A 149 9.39 -12.16 8.69
CA GLY A 149 9.19 -10.83 8.11
C GLY A 149 7.73 -10.54 7.70
N ILE A 150 7.58 -9.67 6.71
CA ILE A 150 6.29 -9.26 6.17
C ILE A 150 5.86 -10.26 5.10
N PRO A 151 4.67 -10.90 5.19
CA PRO A 151 4.22 -11.80 4.13
C PRO A 151 3.89 -11.03 2.84
N ALA A 152 4.19 -11.62 1.68
CA ALA A 152 3.87 -11.02 0.39
C ALA A 152 2.37 -10.85 0.15
N GLN A 153 1.55 -11.72 0.79
CA GLN A 153 0.10 -11.61 0.82
C GLN A 153 -0.43 -11.94 2.21
N ASN A 154 -1.43 -11.17 2.66
CA ASN A 154 -2.20 -11.42 3.86
C ASN A 154 -3.66 -11.05 3.62
N GLY A 155 -4.53 -12.08 3.46
CA GLY A 155 -5.90 -11.89 3.01
C GLY A 155 -5.96 -11.17 1.66
N LYS A 156 -6.70 -10.07 1.59
CA LYS A 156 -6.81 -9.22 0.39
C LYS A 156 -5.57 -8.35 0.14
N ILE A 157 -4.72 -8.12 1.17
CA ILE A 157 -3.54 -7.24 1.08
C ILE A 157 -2.40 -7.97 0.38
N ILE A 158 -1.88 -7.37 -0.68
CA ILE A 158 -0.71 -7.83 -1.43
C ILE A 158 0.42 -6.78 -1.40
N ARG A 159 1.66 -7.21 -1.62
CA ARG A 159 2.86 -6.37 -1.59
C ARG A 159 3.72 -6.61 -2.85
N PRO A 160 3.29 -6.07 -3.99
CA PRO A 160 3.88 -6.39 -5.29
C PRO A 160 5.35 -6.01 -5.42
N ILE A 161 5.76 -4.89 -4.79
CA ILE A 161 7.11 -4.34 -4.89
C ILE A 161 8.04 -4.76 -3.75
N MET A 162 7.65 -5.75 -2.92
CA MET A 162 8.51 -6.24 -1.83
C MET A 162 9.79 -6.94 -2.31
N CYS A 163 9.89 -7.24 -3.60
CA CYS A 163 11.11 -7.72 -4.25
C CYS A 163 12.12 -6.61 -4.54
N LEU A 164 11.73 -5.33 -4.47
CA LEU A 164 12.57 -4.17 -4.76
C LEU A 164 13.17 -3.59 -3.46
N SER A 165 14.40 -3.11 -3.55
CA SER A 165 14.96 -2.21 -2.54
C SER A 165 14.40 -0.79 -2.72
N THR A 166 14.56 0.06 -1.69
CA THR A 166 14.15 1.47 -1.75
C THR A 166 14.91 2.28 -2.81
N ASP A 167 16.13 1.83 -3.17
CA ASP A 167 16.95 2.47 -4.21
C ASP A 167 16.52 2.04 -5.62
N GLU A 168 15.84 0.91 -5.76
CA GLU A 168 15.30 0.43 -7.04
C GLU A 168 13.93 1.04 -7.36
N VAL A 169 13.24 1.61 -6.34
CA VAL A 169 11.98 2.32 -6.46
C VAL A 169 12.21 3.80 -6.76
#